data_f3b46faefa26654f82470c89b23b5d17
#
_entry.id   f3b46faefa26654f82470c89b23b5d17
#
_cell.length_a   1.000
_cell.length_b   1.000
_cell.length_c   1.000
_cell.angle_alpha   90.00
_cell.angle_beta   90.00
_cell.angle_gamma   90.00
#
_symmetry.space_group_name_H-M   'P 1'
#
loop_
_entity.id
_entity.type
_entity.pdbx_description
1 polymer ?
#
loop_
_entity_poly.entity_id
_entity_poly.type
_entity_poly.pdbx_seq_one_letter_code
_entity_poly.pdbx_strand_id
1 'polypeptide(L)'
;MVSPRNNADEDADFRRAVADAEPLEQPKRVVDHRRPAPVPRQRLRDEGAALAESLHGPLSIDDALDAGNELAYLREGLQREVLRKLRRGHWVVEAELDLHGMNRHVAAVSVAEFLRHCRRRGRGCVRIVHGKGLGSRQREPVLKGLLRKWLLREEVLAFSQAPAAQGGSGAVLVLLKG
;
A
#
# COMPACT_ATOMS: atom_id res chain seq x y z
N MET A 1 -59.48 13.12 37.67
CA MET A 1 -58.63 13.54 38.82
C MET A 1 -57.99 12.29 39.39
N VAL A 2 -56.74 12.03 39.09
CA VAL A 2 -55.95 10.92 39.65
C VAL A 2 -55.15 11.53 40.77
N SER A 3 -55.43 11.11 42.02
CA SER A 3 -54.70 11.53 43.19
C SER A 3 -53.24 11.06 43.11
N PRO A 4 -52.25 11.85 43.50
CA PRO A 4 -50.87 11.41 43.59
C PRO A 4 -50.75 10.35 44.69
N ARG A 5 -50.36 9.14 44.33
CA ARG A 5 -49.98 8.10 45.31
C ARG A 5 -48.76 8.57 46.06
N ASN A 6 -48.81 8.55 47.37
CA ASN A 6 -47.80 9.05 48.26
C ASN A 6 -46.66 8.01 48.30
N ASN A 7 -45.48 8.34 47.79
CA ASN A 7 -44.27 7.47 47.78
C ASN A 7 -43.92 6.92 49.18
N ALA A 8 -44.35 7.59 50.24
CA ALA A 8 -44.12 7.16 51.62
C ALA A 8 -44.89 5.88 52.01
N ASP A 9 -46.08 5.65 51.42
CA ASP A 9 -46.85 4.45 51.68
C ASP A 9 -46.32 3.24 50.92
N GLU A 10 -45.82 3.45 49.69
CA GLU A 10 -45.16 2.40 48.90
C GLU A 10 -43.85 1.94 49.53
N ASP A 11 -43.04 2.86 50.10
CA ASP A 11 -41.82 2.55 50.85
C ASP A 11 -42.10 1.79 52.16
N ALA A 12 -43.21 2.10 52.82
CA ALA A 12 -43.64 1.40 54.05
C ALA A 12 -44.11 -0.04 53.75
N ASP A 13 -44.85 -0.23 52.66
CA ASP A 13 -45.32 -1.54 52.22
C ASP A 13 -44.14 -2.40 51.73
N PHE A 14 -43.17 -1.82 51.01
CA PHE A 14 -41.96 -2.51 50.63
C PHE A 14 -41.15 -2.97 51.86
N ARG A 15 -40.91 -2.10 52.82
CA ARG A 15 -40.19 -2.46 54.06
C ARG A 15 -40.88 -3.56 54.84
N ARG A 16 -42.21 -3.58 54.83
CA ARG A 16 -43.02 -4.64 55.49
C ARG A 16 -42.91 -5.95 54.73
N ALA A 17 -42.87 -5.90 53.38
CA ALA A 17 -42.79 -7.10 52.58
C ALA A 17 -41.41 -7.78 52.62
N VAL A 18 -40.35 -7.01 52.95
CA VAL A 18 -38.95 -7.54 53.04
C VAL A 18 -38.45 -7.64 54.48
N ALA A 19 -39.35 -7.53 55.50
CA ALA A 19 -38.96 -7.50 56.89
C ALA A 19 -38.39 -8.85 57.43
N ASP A 20 -38.64 -9.91 56.69
CA ASP A 20 -38.15 -11.29 56.98
C ASP A 20 -36.98 -11.70 56.10
N ALA A 21 -36.54 -10.79 55.22
CA ALA A 21 -35.39 -11.06 54.31
C ALA A 21 -34.07 -10.85 55.05
N GLU A 22 -33.26 -11.87 55.14
CA GLU A 22 -31.88 -11.76 55.60
C GLU A 22 -30.98 -11.26 54.50
N PRO A 23 -30.16 -10.21 54.75
CA PRO A 23 -29.20 -9.74 53.78
C PRO A 23 -28.19 -10.85 53.41
N LEU A 24 -28.07 -11.17 52.14
CA LEU A 24 -27.06 -12.11 51.69
C LEU A 24 -25.65 -11.57 51.98
N GLU A 25 -24.88 -12.30 52.79
CA GLU A 25 -23.47 -12.04 52.96
C GLU A 25 -22.75 -12.22 51.63
N GLN A 26 -22.45 -11.13 50.97
CA GLN A 26 -21.62 -11.19 49.79
C GLN A 26 -20.16 -11.46 50.19
N PRO A 27 -19.55 -12.55 49.73
CA PRO A 27 -18.14 -12.76 49.98
C PRO A 27 -17.38 -11.56 49.39
N LYS A 28 -16.51 -10.93 50.21
CA LYS A 28 -15.61 -9.85 49.73
C LYS A 28 -14.72 -10.40 48.64
N ARG A 29 -15.20 -10.37 47.40
CA ARG A 29 -14.35 -10.65 46.24
C ARG A 29 -13.35 -9.51 46.11
N VAL A 30 -12.12 -9.77 46.51
CA VAL A 30 -10.99 -8.93 46.14
C VAL A 30 -10.77 -9.14 44.66
N VAL A 31 -11.30 -8.23 43.84
CA VAL A 31 -11.02 -8.22 42.40
C VAL A 31 -9.63 -7.64 42.28
N ASP A 32 -8.63 -8.50 42.03
CA ASP A 32 -7.28 -8.09 41.73
C ASP A 32 -7.30 -7.44 40.33
N HIS A 33 -7.42 -6.11 40.31
CA HIS A 33 -7.33 -5.31 39.10
C HIS A 33 -5.87 -5.14 38.69
N ARG A 34 -5.14 -6.23 38.51
CA ARG A 34 -3.84 -6.13 37.81
C ARG A 34 -4.09 -5.56 36.42
N ARG A 35 -3.82 -4.28 36.29
CA ARG A 35 -3.85 -3.63 34.96
C ARG A 35 -2.82 -4.35 34.07
N PRO A 36 -3.23 -4.91 32.93
CA PRO A 36 -2.28 -5.47 31.98
C PRO A 36 -1.25 -4.40 31.60
N ALA A 37 -0.01 -4.81 31.37
CA ALA A 37 1.05 -3.90 30.95
C ALA A 37 0.59 -3.10 29.72
N PRO A 38 0.85 -1.78 29.66
CA PRO A 38 0.44 -0.98 28.53
C PRO A 38 1.15 -1.48 27.26
N VAL A 39 0.36 -2.01 26.32
CA VAL A 39 0.86 -2.40 25.00
C VAL A 39 0.88 -1.16 24.13
N PRO A 40 2.00 -0.74 23.55
CA PRO A 40 2.11 0.47 22.74
C PRO A 40 1.51 0.26 21.33
N ARG A 41 0.19 -0.01 21.30
CA ARG A 41 -0.55 -0.34 20.07
C ARG A 41 -0.46 0.75 19.01
N GLN A 42 -0.44 2.01 19.45
CA GLN A 42 -0.31 3.13 18.53
C GLN A 42 1.07 3.12 17.87
N ARG A 43 2.13 2.99 18.66
CA ARG A 43 3.51 2.91 18.15
C ARG A 43 3.67 1.76 17.14
N LEU A 44 3.15 0.57 17.45
CA LEU A 44 3.20 -0.57 16.53
C LEU A 44 2.42 -0.32 15.24
N ARG A 45 1.30 0.42 15.31
CA ARG A 45 0.55 0.83 14.12
C ARG A 45 1.32 1.88 13.32
N ASP A 46 1.91 2.85 13.99
CA ASP A 46 2.67 3.92 13.34
C ASP A 46 3.95 3.37 12.70
N GLU A 47 4.66 2.44 13.35
CA GLU A 47 5.79 1.72 12.76
C GLU A 47 5.38 0.88 11.54
N GLY A 48 4.23 0.17 11.63
CA GLY A 48 3.68 -0.57 10.50
C GLY A 48 3.21 0.34 9.36
N ALA A 49 2.60 1.47 9.68
CA ALA A 49 2.18 2.47 8.71
C ALA A 49 3.39 3.14 8.03
N ALA A 50 4.42 3.52 8.78
CA ALA A 50 5.65 4.10 8.26
C ALA A 50 6.40 3.10 7.34
N LEU A 51 6.44 1.83 7.72
CA LEU A 51 7.01 0.79 6.86
C LEU A 51 6.20 0.60 5.58
N ALA A 52 4.87 0.55 5.69
CA ALA A 52 3.98 0.45 4.54
C ALA A 52 4.06 1.69 3.63
N GLU A 53 4.17 2.88 4.19
CA GLU A 53 4.37 4.14 3.46
C GLU A 53 5.73 4.17 2.77
N SER A 54 6.80 3.72 3.43
CA SER A 54 8.13 3.60 2.82
C SER A 54 8.16 2.62 1.66
N LEU A 55 7.37 1.54 1.74
CA LEU A 55 7.28 0.52 0.68
C LEU A 55 6.29 0.90 -0.42
N HIS A 56 5.19 1.56 -0.07
CA HIS A 56 4.01 1.77 -0.93
C HIS A 56 3.45 3.19 -0.90
N GLY A 57 4.08 4.11 -0.14
CA GLY A 57 3.63 5.49 -0.01
C GLY A 57 3.54 6.22 -1.35
N PRO A 58 2.73 7.28 -1.44
CA PRO A 58 2.69 8.14 -2.62
C PRO A 58 4.09 8.71 -2.90
N LEU A 59 4.38 8.96 -4.17
CA LEU A 59 5.57 9.70 -4.56
C LEU A 59 5.60 11.04 -3.82
N SER A 60 6.77 11.45 -3.32
CA SER A 60 6.92 12.80 -2.79
C SER A 60 6.65 13.81 -3.91
N ILE A 61 6.23 15.02 -3.55
CA ILE A 61 5.97 16.10 -4.50
C ILE A 61 7.24 16.39 -5.31
N ASP A 62 8.43 16.28 -4.68
CA ASP A 62 9.72 16.46 -5.34
C ASP A 62 10.00 15.36 -6.40
N ASP A 63 9.65 14.10 -6.12
CA ASP A 63 9.73 13.01 -7.10
C ASP A 63 8.77 13.22 -8.28
N ALA A 64 7.63 13.89 -8.06
CA ALA A 64 6.66 14.20 -9.11
C ALA A 64 7.08 15.40 -9.96
N LEU A 65 7.77 16.38 -9.38
CA LEU A 65 8.29 17.58 -10.06
C LEU A 65 9.51 17.26 -10.92
N ASP A 66 10.43 16.40 -10.44
CA ASP A 66 11.59 15.94 -11.20
C ASP A 66 11.22 15.04 -12.37
N ALA A 67 10.08 14.42 -12.35
CA ALA A 67 9.68 13.42 -13.34
C ALA A 67 8.93 13.99 -14.55
N GLY A 68 8.63 15.29 -14.64
CA GLY A 68 7.93 15.84 -15.82
C GLY A 68 6.94 14.87 -16.46
N ASN A 69 6.13 14.17 -15.66
CA ASN A 69 5.16 13.14 -16.05
C ASN A 69 5.72 11.95 -16.89
N GLU A 70 7.04 11.87 -17.10
CA GLU A 70 7.68 10.85 -17.92
C GLU A 70 8.53 9.89 -17.06
N LEU A 71 8.21 8.58 -17.11
CA LEU A 71 9.06 7.56 -16.51
C LEU A 71 10.36 7.46 -17.26
N ALA A 72 11.44 7.97 -16.70
CA ALA A 72 12.77 7.86 -17.29
C ALA A 72 13.85 7.72 -16.20
N TYR A 73 14.84 6.90 -16.48
CA TYR A 73 16.01 6.68 -15.63
C TYR A 73 17.19 6.22 -16.48
N LEU A 74 18.38 6.66 -16.12
CA LEU A 74 19.62 6.22 -16.70
C LEU A 74 20.63 6.03 -15.56
N ARG A 75 21.22 4.84 -15.46
CA ARG A 75 22.26 4.55 -14.47
C ARG A 75 23.48 5.44 -14.69
N GLU A 76 24.09 5.89 -13.62
CA GLU A 76 25.34 6.64 -13.67
C GLU A 76 26.42 5.89 -14.46
N GLY A 77 27.21 6.63 -15.23
CA GLY A 77 28.24 6.07 -16.11
C GLY A 77 27.75 5.66 -17.51
N LEU A 78 26.45 5.66 -17.77
CA LEU A 78 25.93 5.41 -19.11
C LEU A 78 25.73 6.71 -19.89
N GLN A 79 25.94 6.64 -21.21
CA GLN A 79 25.74 7.78 -22.11
C GLN A 79 24.25 8.09 -22.28
N ARG A 80 23.89 9.37 -22.31
CA ARG A 80 22.49 9.82 -22.53
C ARG A 80 21.90 9.30 -23.85
N GLU A 81 22.75 8.94 -24.79
CA GLU A 81 22.36 8.34 -26.07
C GLU A 81 21.61 6.99 -25.87
N VAL A 82 21.97 6.22 -24.84
CA VAL A 82 21.27 4.98 -24.48
C VAL A 82 19.80 5.26 -24.18
N LEU A 83 19.52 6.26 -23.34
CA LEU A 83 18.15 6.64 -23.00
C LEU A 83 17.38 7.17 -24.23
N ARG A 84 18.05 7.96 -25.08
CA ARG A 84 17.46 8.50 -26.32
C ARG A 84 17.07 7.37 -27.29
N LYS A 85 17.94 6.38 -27.47
CA LYS A 85 17.66 5.18 -28.27
C LYS A 85 16.53 4.34 -27.68
N LEU A 86 16.51 4.19 -26.34
CA LEU A 86 15.44 3.46 -25.66
C LEU A 86 14.07 4.13 -25.90
N ARG A 87 13.98 5.45 -25.75
CA ARG A 87 12.76 6.23 -26.05
C ARG A 87 12.28 6.11 -27.48
N ARG A 88 13.20 5.93 -28.42
CA ARG A 88 12.88 5.72 -29.85
C ARG A 88 12.54 4.28 -30.19
N GLY A 89 12.65 3.35 -29.22
CA GLY A 89 12.36 1.93 -29.45
C GLY A 89 13.38 1.22 -30.33
N HIS A 90 14.65 1.64 -30.30
CA HIS A 90 15.72 1.01 -31.09
C HIS A 90 16.08 -0.41 -30.64
N TRP A 91 15.71 -0.79 -29.41
CA TRP A 91 15.96 -2.14 -28.90
C TRP A 91 14.79 -3.06 -29.20
N VAL A 92 15.10 -4.30 -29.56
CA VAL A 92 14.11 -5.34 -29.71
C VAL A 92 13.60 -5.73 -28.32
N VAL A 93 12.29 -5.71 -28.14
CA VAL A 93 11.63 -6.17 -26.92
C VAL A 93 11.64 -7.70 -26.91
N GLU A 94 12.39 -8.29 -26.00
CA GLU A 94 12.59 -9.75 -25.92
C GLU A 94 11.61 -10.44 -24.97
N ALA A 95 10.98 -9.69 -24.09
CA ALA A 95 9.94 -10.19 -23.19
C ALA A 95 9.01 -9.06 -22.78
N GLU A 96 7.79 -9.46 -22.36
CA GLU A 96 6.76 -8.54 -21.93
C GLU A 96 6.09 -9.03 -20.66
N LEU A 97 5.73 -8.08 -19.79
CA LEU A 97 4.91 -8.31 -18.60
C LEU A 97 3.74 -7.31 -18.62
N ASP A 98 2.53 -7.85 -18.48
CA ASP A 98 1.32 -7.04 -18.37
C ASP A 98 0.84 -7.01 -16.91
N LEU A 99 0.70 -5.81 -16.36
CA LEU A 99 0.26 -5.56 -14.98
C LEU A 99 -1.19 -5.04 -14.91
N HIS A 100 -1.88 -4.93 -16.07
CA HIS A 100 -3.22 -4.35 -16.06
C HIS A 100 -4.16 -5.20 -15.18
N GLY A 101 -5.03 -4.54 -14.41
CA GLY A 101 -5.94 -5.21 -13.48
C GLY A 101 -5.30 -5.80 -12.23
N MET A 102 -3.97 -5.82 -12.12
CA MET A 102 -3.29 -6.31 -10.92
C MET A 102 -3.35 -5.30 -9.77
N ASN A 103 -3.50 -5.80 -8.56
CA ASN A 103 -3.29 -4.99 -7.39
C ASN A 103 -1.78 -4.74 -7.16
N ARG A 104 -1.45 -3.72 -6.37
CA ARG A 104 -0.06 -3.29 -6.12
C ARG A 104 0.86 -4.38 -5.56
N HIS A 105 0.33 -5.28 -4.72
CA HIS A 105 1.14 -6.35 -4.13
C HIS A 105 1.48 -7.43 -5.15
N VAL A 106 0.50 -7.88 -5.90
CA VAL A 106 0.69 -8.86 -6.99
C VAL A 106 1.63 -8.27 -8.04
N ALA A 107 1.39 -7.03 -8.46
CA ALA A 107 2.24 -6.36 -9.45
C ALA A 107 3.71 -6.25 -8.99
N ALA A 108 3.98 -5.92 -7.72
CA ALA A 108 5.34 -5.82 -7.19
C ALA A 108 6.08 -7.17 -7.27
N VAL A 109 5.43 -8.25 -6.85
CA VAL A 109 6.00 -9.60 -6.91
C VAL A 109 6.23 -10.02 -8.38
N SER A 110 5.25 -9.79 -9.25
CA SER A 110 5.33 -10.14 -10.67
C SER A 110 6.48 -9.41 -11.37
N VAL A 111 6.69 -8.11 -11.08
CA VAL A 111 7.82 -7.33 -11.62
C VAL A 111 9.16 -7.91 -11.19
N ALA A 112 9.33 -8.17 -9.88
CA ALA A 112 10.59 -8.71 -9.36
C ALA A 112 10.92 -10.10 -9.95
N GLU A 113 9.94 -10.98 -10.02
CA GLU A 113 10.10 -12.32 -10.61
C GLU A 113 10.40 -12.25 -12.11
N PHE A 114 9.66 -11.41 -12.84
CA PHE A 114 9.86 -11.20 -14.27
C PHE A 114 11.27 -10.69 -14.59
N LEU A 115 11.74 -9.65 -13.90
CA LEU A 115 13.08 -9.10 -14.13
C LEU A 115 14.17 -10.10 -13.79
N ARG A 116 14.01 -10.85 -12.68
CA ARG A 116 14.93 -11.92 -12.30
C ARG A 116 14.98 -13.02 -13.35
N HIS A 117 13.82 -13.40 -13.89
CA HIS A 117 13.73 -14.41 -14.96
C HIS A 117 14.39 -13.93 -16.25
N CYS A 118 14.15 -12.67 -16.66
CA CYS A 118 14.75 -12.08 -17.86
C CYS A 118 16.27 -12.00 -17.75
N ARG A 119 16.81 -11.55 -16.61
CA ARG A 119 18.25 -11.54 -16.36
C ARG A 119 18.91 -12.91 -16.47
N ARG A 120 18.30 -13.93 -15.85
CA ARG A 120 18.81 -15.31 -15.95
C ARG A 120 18.85 -15.85 -17.38
N ARG A 121 18.01 -15.32 -18.26
CA ARG A 121 17.95 -15.70 -19.69
C ARG A 121 18.76 -14.76 -20.61
N GLY A 122 19.50 -13.81 -20.04
CA GLY A 122 20.31 -12.85 -20.80
C GLY A 122 19.48 -11.90 -21.68
N ARG A 123 18.22 -11.62 -21.30
CA ARG A 123 17.37 -10.70 -22.04
C ARG A 123 17.78 -9.26 -21.77
N GLY A 124 18.09 -8.51 -22.83
CA GLY A 124 18.61 -7.16 -22.72
C GLY A 124 17.55 -6.08 -22.61
N CYS A 125 16.44 -6.21 -23.37
CA CYS A 125 15.38 -5.21 -23.35
C CYS A 125 14.01 -5.86 -23.14
N VAL A 126 13.24 -5.33 -22.19
CA VAL A 126 11.92 -5.87 -21.85
C VAL A 126 10.89 -4.74 -21.73
N ARG A 127 9.62 -5.08 -21.93
CA ARG A 127 8.49 -4.17 -21.82
C ARG A 127 7.62 -4.53 -20.62
N ILE A 128 7.20 -3.51 -19.86
CA ILE A 128 6.23 -3.68 -18.76
C ILE A 128 5.04 -2.76 -19.04
N VAL A 129 3.85 -3.34 -19.17
CA VAL A 129 2.60 -2.62 -19.40
C VAL A 129 1.91 -2.43 -18.05
N HIS A 130 1.79 -1.18 -17.61
CA HIS A 130 1.16 -0.84 -16.33
C HIS A 130 -0.23 -0.21 -16.51
N GLY A 131 -0.62 0.04 -17.76
CA GLY A 131 -1.89 0.68 -18.10
C GLY A 131 -1.87 2.21 -17.89
N LYS A 132 -2.87 2.86 -18.45
CA LYS A 132 -3.03 4.33 -18.38
C LYS A 132 -3.76 4.82 -17.13
N GLY A 133 -4.13 3.93 -16.21
CA GLY A 133 -4.84 4.29 -14.97
C GLY A 133 -6.35 4.58 -15.14
N LEU A 134 -6.91 4.35 -16.33
CA LEU A 134 -8.33 4.65 -16.61
C LEU A 134 -9.31 3.81 -15.78
N GLY A 135 -8.88 2.66 -15.24
CA GLY A 135 -9.66 1.75 -14.40
C GLY A 135 -9.53 1.99 -12.90
N SER A 136 -8.69 2.93 -12.43
CA SER A 136 -8.57 3.24 -11.01
C SER A 136 -9.70 4.15 -10.54
N ARG A 137 -10.15 3.99 -9.28
CA ARG A 137 -11.22 4.80 -8.66
C ARG A 137 -10.96 6.32 -8.73
N GLN A 138 -9.69 6.73 -8.77
CA GLN A 138 -9.24 8.13 -8.83
C GLN A 138 -8.67 8.53 -10.20
N ARG A 139 -8.74 7.64 -11.21
CA ARG A 139 -8.14 7.84 -12.55
C ARG A 139 -6.64 8.16 -12.52
N GLU A 140 -5.96 7.89 -11.42
CA GLU A 140 -4.51 8.07 -11.31
C GLU A 140 -3.77 6.77 -11.63
N PRO A 141 -2.66 6.83 -12.38
CA PRO A 141 -1.86 5.65 -12.73
C PRO A 141 -0.97 5.22 -11.55
N VAL A 142 -1.59 4.72 -10.46
CA VAL A 142 -0.90 4.31 -9.22
C VAL A 142 0.28 3.38 -9.50
N LEU A 143 0.11 2.42 -10.42
CA LEU A 143 1.17 1.47 -10.76
C LEU A 143 2.36 2.15 -11.46
N LYS A 144 2.16 3.26 -12.18
CA LYS A 144 3.23 4.01 -12.86
C LYS A 144 4.27 4.52 -11.86
N GLY A 145 3.82 5.18 -10.79
CA GLY A 145 4.72 5.71 -9.75
C GLY A 145 5.41 4.60 -8.93
N LEU A 146 4.67 3.53 -8.60
CA LEU A 146 5.23 2.39 -7.90
C LEU A 146 6.24 1.63 -8.74
N LEU A 147 6.00 1.48 -10.03
CA LEU A 147 6.89 0.80 -10.97
C LEU A 147 8.27 1.49 -11.02
N ARG A 148 8.32 2.83 -11.01
CA ARG A 148 9.60 3.57 -10.91
C ARG A 148 10.38 3.14 -9.66
N LYS A 149 9.72 3.11 -8.49
CA LYS A 149 10.37 2.70 -7.23
C LYS A 149 10.87 1.25 -7.28
N TRP A 150 10.09 0.35 -7.88
CA TRP A 150 10.48 -1.06 -7.99
C TRP A 150 11.66 -1.23 -8.95
N LEU A 151 11.65 -0.56 -10.11
CA LEU A 151 12.73 -0.64 -11.09
C LEU A 151 14.04 -0.06 -10.55
N LEU A 152 14.01 1.01 -9.74
CA LEU A 152 15.21 1.58 -9.12
C LEU A 152 15.88 0.65 -8.10
N ARG A 153 15.14 -0.29 -7.50
CA ARG A 153 15.67 -1.30 -6.58
C ARG A 153 16.30 -2.48 -7.31
N GLU A 154 15.94 -2.68 -8.56
CA GLU A 154 16.45 -3.74 -9.40
C GLU A 154 17.71 -3.27 -10.13
N GLU A 155 18.56 -4.21 -10.57
CA GLU A 155 19.79 -3.88 -11.32
C GLU A 155 19.49 -3.53 -12.79
N VAL A 156 18.72 -2.47 -13.03
CA VAL A 156 18.41 -1.99 -14.37
C VAL A 156 19.45 -0.97 -14.85
N LEU A 157 19.73 -0.96 -16.14
CA LEU A 157 20.62 0.00 -16.75
C LEU A 157 19.91 1.31 -17.09
N ALA A 158 18.72 1.20 -17.64
CA ALA A 158 17.88 2.35 -17.99
C ALA A 158 16.42 1.91 -18.09
N PHE A 159 15.51 2.83 -17.91
CA PHE A 159 14.13 2.65 -18.33
C PHE A 159 13.56 3.96 -18.87
N SER A 160 12.59 3.86 -19.75
CA SER A 160 11.86 5.00 -20.27
C SER A 160 10.43 4.63 -20.62
N GLN A 161 9.56 5.63 -20.67
CA GLN A 161 8.23 5.46 -21.25
C GLN A 161 8.37 4.88 -22.67
N ALA A 162 7.51 3.93 -23.00
CA ALA A 162 7.50 3.31 -24.33
C ALA A 162 7.05 4.30 -25.42
N PRO A 163 7.55 4.16 -26.66
CA PRO A 163 7.02 4.93 -27.79
C PRO A 163 5.53 4.60 -28.02
N ALA A 164 4.82 5.49 -28.71
CA ALA A 164 3.38 5.35 -28.94
C ALA A 164 2.98 3.99 -29.57
N ALA A 165 3.80 3.50 -30.51
CA ALA A 165 3.61 2.20 -31.14
C ALA A 165 3.77 0.98 -30.19
N GLN A 166 4.39 1.18 -29.04
CA GLN A 166 4.67 0.12 -28.06
C GLN A 166 3.93 0.32 -26.72
N GLY A 167 2.83 1.08 -26.71
CA GLY A 167 2.00 1.29 -25.54
C GLY A 167 2.00 2.70 -24.95
N GLY A 168 2.93 3.57 -25.38
CA GLY A 168 2.98 4.98 -25.00
C GLY A 168 3.04 5.19 -23.49
N SER A 169 2.19 6.08 -22.97
CA SER A 169 2.13 6.41 -21.53
C SER A 169 1.64 5.27 -20.63
N GLY A 170 1.17 4.14 -21.21
CA GLY A 170 0.73 2.96 -20.46
C GLY A 170 1.79 1.87 -20.32
N ALA A 171 2.99 2.05 -20.90
CA ALA A 171 4.05 1.05 -20.87
C ALA A 171 5.42 1.68 -20.67
N VAL A 172 6.36 0.87 -20.18
CA VAL A 172 7.76 1.22 -19.92
C VAL A 172 8.67 0.21 -20.60
N LEU A 173 9.68 0.68 -21.29
CA LEU A 173 10.80 -0.12 -21.76
C LEU A 173 11.90 -0.11 -20.71
N VAL A 174 12.45 -1.28 -20.41
CA VAL A 174 13.49 -1.47 -19.40
C VAL A 174 14.69 -2.16 -20.04
N LEU A 175 15.87 -1.55 -19.88
CA LEU A 175 17.13 -2.12 -20.33
C LEU A 175 17.82 -2.79 -19.13
N LEU A 176 18.09 -4.07 -19.27
CA LEU A 176 18.72 -4.91 -18.25
C LEU A 176 20.20 -5.09 -18.56
N LYS A 177 20.97 -5.38 -17.52
CA LYS A 177 22.34 -5.86 -17.70
C LYS A 177 22.27 -7.30 -18.21
N GLY A 178 22.79 -7.55 -19.39
CA GLY A 178 22.97 -8.90 -19.96
C GLY A 178 24.06 -9.67 -19.22
#